data_4d28ef2ab7f0b3b96bbeb0c679f4f17d
#
_entry.id   4d28ef2ab7f0b3b96bbeb0c679f4f17d
#
_cell.length_a   1.000
_cell.length_b   1.000
_cell.length_c   1.000
_cell.angle_alpha   90.00
_cell.angle_beta   90.00
_cell.angle_gamma   90.00
#
_symmetry.space_group_name_H-M   'P 1'
#
loop_
_entity.id
_entity.type
_entity.pdbx_description
1 polymer ?
#
loop_
_entity_poly.entity_id
_entity_poly.type
_entity_poly.pdbx_seq_one_letter_code
_entity_poly.pdbx_strand_id
1 'polypeptide(L)'
;VVMGQKNQLWWDIPASESFLLNKHIYNLDDSDYNATLEVLIDYLDVKDKINIQVRRLSLGERMKMEIIAALLHKPKIILLDEPTLGLDVISQAKIREFVKHYNQLYKTTFVITSHYTKDIQEMCKRVFVLNKGRAIYDGNFKSLIRNINPKRKLIFEFLETPDDNYIKEIDKKFEIKINKKILTAALPESDLQELLKLLLKDHSANNINFEDLPVDDTLRNFFQNPDKYITI
;
A
#
# COMPACT_ATOMS: atom_id res chain seq x y z
N VAL A 1 -12.69 15.68 4.50
CA VAL A 1 -11.62 15.55 3.49
C VAL A 1 -10.30 15.87 4.18
N VAL A 2 -9.24 15.12 3.93
CA VAL A 2 -7.86 15.43 4.35
C VAL A 2 -7.00 15.53 3.10
N MET A 3 -6.22 16.60 2.98
CA MET A 3 -5.38 16.88 1.81
C MET A 3 -3.91 16.88 2.23
N GLY A 4 -3.11 15.98 1.67
CA GLY A 4 -1.70 15.80 2.05
C GLY A 4 -0.81 17.03 1.90
N GLN A 5 -1.16 17.94 1.00
CA GLN A 5 -0.37 19.16 0.72
C GLN A 5 -1.00 20.46 1.24
N LYS A 6 -2.21 20.41 1.78
CA LYS A 6 -2.92 21.59 2.26
C LYS A 6 -3.24 21.45 3.74
N ASN A 7 -2.83 22.44 4.50
CA ASN A 7 -3.14 22.53 5.91
C ASN A 7 -4.60 22.90 6.11
N GLN A 8 -5.33 22.16 6.91
CA GLN A 8 -6.71 22.44 7.31
C GLN A 8 -6.77 22.92 8.76
N LEU A 9 -5.74 22.62 9.55
CA LEU A 9 -5.60 23.09 10.93
C LEU A 9 -4.99 24.50 10.96
N TRP A 10 -5.33 25.25 11.95
CA TRP A 10 -4.79 26.59 12.15
C TRP A 10 -3.32 26.52 12.54
N TRP A 11 -2.49 27.19 11.74
CA TRP A 11 -1.04 27.07 11.74
C TRP A 11 -0.36 27.54 13.02
N ASP A 12 -0.89 28.65 13.61
CA ASP A 12 -0.26 29.33 14.74
C ASP A 12 -0.74 28.88 16.12
N ILE A 13 -1.73 27.97 16.18
CA ILE A 13 -2.28 27.47 17.44
C ILE A 13 -2.04 25.93 17.52
N PRO A 14 -2.11 25.33 18.72
CA PRO A 14 -2.08 23.89 18.90
C PRO A 14 -3.23 23.18 18.18
N ALA A 15 -2.99 21.92 17.76
CA ALA A 15 -4.03 21.11 17.13
C ALA A 15 -5.23 20.89 18.07
N SER A 16 -5.01 20.80 19.37
CA SER A 16 -6.07 20.68 20.39
C SER A 16 -7.13 21.77 20.30
N GLU A 17 -6.75 23.01 19.98
CA GLU A 17 -7.68 24.12 19.79
C GLU A 17 -8.56 23.93 18.55
N SER A 18 -7.95 23.44 17.47
CA SER A 18 -8.71 23.09 16.26
C SER A 18 -9.66 21.90 16.50
N PHE A 19 -9.28 20.96 17.36
CA PHE A 19 -10.15 19.85 17.77
C PHE A 19 -11.35 20.34 18.58
N LEU A 20 -11.15 21.28 19.51
CA LEU A 20 -12.23 21.90 20.25
C LEU A 20 -13.19 22.67 19.34
N LEU A 21 -12.66 23.37 18.34
CA LEU A 21 -13.50 24.02 17.34
C LEU A 21 -14.37 23.00 16.59
N ASN A 22 -13.76 21.89 16.12
CA ASN A 22 -14.53 20.83 15.48
C ASN A 22 -15.59 20.22 16.37
N LYS A 23 -15.31 20.02 17.66
CA LYS A 23 -16.29 19.58 18.64
C LYS A 23 -17.53 20.50 18.64
N HIS A 24 -17.33 21.82 18.65
CA HIS A 24 -18.45 22.79 18.64
C HIS A 24 -19.17 22.82 17.28
N ILE A 25 -18.44 22.77 16.16
CA ILE A 25 -19.03 22.75 14.81
C ILE A 25 -19.94 21.55 14.62
N TYR A 26 -19.52 20.37 15.10
CA TYR A 26 -20.28 19.13 14.96
C TYR A 26 -21.19 18.82 16.16
N ASN A 27 -21.31 19.72 17.14
CA ASN A 27 -22.11 19.57 18.37
C ASN A 27 -21.84 18.20 19.05
N LEU A 28 -20.56 17.87 19.26
CA LEU A 28 -20.18 16.63 19.91
C LEU A 28 -20.31 16.77 21.43
N ASP A 29 -20.89 15.77 22.08
CA ASP A 29 -20.95 15.68 23.53
C ASP A 29 -19.55 15.54 24.14
N ASP A 30 -19.34 16.09 25.34
CA ASP A 30 -18.04 16.07 26.04
C ASP A 30 -17.48 14.66 26.20
N SER A 31 -18.33 13.72 26.62
CA SER A 31 -17.93 12.33 26.84
C SER A 31 -17.51 11.64 25.54
N ASP A 32 -18.28 11.84 24.48
CA ASP A 32 -18.04 11.22 23.17
C ASP A 32 -16.78 11.80 22.49
N TYR A 33 -16.62 13.13 22.60
CA TYR A 33 -15.43 13.83 22.12
C TYR A 33 -14.16 13.34 22.82
N ASN A 34 -14.15 13.34 24.17
CA ASN A 34 -12.98 12.95 24.94
C ASN A 34 -12.61 11.49 24.69
N ALA A 35 -13.58 10.57 24.71
CA ALA A 35 -13.33 9.15 24.44
C ALA A 35 -12.79 8.93 23.02
N THR A 36 -13.35 9.62 22.02
CA THR A 36 -12.89 9.50 20.63
C THR A 36 -11.49 10.09 20.46
N LEU A 37 -11.25 11.26 21.03
CA LEU A 37 -9.95 11.92 20.95
C LEU A 37 -8.86 11.07 21.60
N GLU A 38 -9.11 10.53 22.80
CA GLU A 38 -8.14 9.65 23.51
C GLU A 38 -7.74 8.44 22.64
N VAL A 39 -8.71 7.74 22.08
CA VAL A 39 -8.43 6.59 21.18
C VAL A 39 -7.59 7.01 19.97
N LEU A 40 -7.92 8.13 19.34
CA LEU A 40 -7.21 8.59 18.13
C LEU A 40 -5.78 9.03 18.43
N ILE A 41 -5.55 9.79 19.51
CA ILE A 41 -4.21 10.27 19.88
C ILE A 41 -3.30 9.13 20.33
N ASP A 42 -3.84 8.15 21.07
CA ASP A 42 -3.07 6.99 21.51
C ASP A 42 -2.70 6.10 20.32
N TYR A 43 -3.65 5.83 19.42
CA TYR A 43 -3.38 5.01 18.25
C TYR A 43 -2.36 5.62 17.28
N LEU A 44 -2.44 6.93 17.06
CA LEU A 44 -1.51 7.66 16.19
C LEU A 44 -0.21 8.06 16.88
N ASP A 45 -0.10 7.79 18.20
CA ASP A 45 1.09 8.10 19.01
C ASP A 45 1.49 9.57 18.90
N VAL A 46 0.57 10.46 19.34
CA VAL A 46 0.76 11.92 19.25
C VAL A 46 0.34 12.67 20.51
N LYS A 47 0.19 11.97 21.64
CA LYS A 47 -0.29 12.53 22.91
C LYS A 47 0.53 13.74 23.38
N ASP A 48 1.84 13.68 23.25
CA ASP A 48 2.78 14.73 23.62
C ASP A 48 2.84 15.89 22.59
N LYS A 49 2.16 15.77 21.46
CA LYS A 49 2.21 16.72 20.33
C LYS A 49 0.95 17.58 20.16
N ILE A 50 -0.20 17.17 20.70
CA ILE A 50 -1.49 17.84 20.45
C ILE A 50 -1.51 19.30 20.93
N ASN A 51 -0.70 19.64 21.96
CA ASN A 51 -0.59 20.99 22.53
C ASN A 51 0.55 21.83 21.93
N ILE A 52 1.23 21.30 20.89
CA ILE A 52 2.26 22.05 20.17
C ILE A 52 1.61 22.76 18.99
N GLN A 53 2.04 24.00 18.71
CA GLN A 53 1.59 24.75 17.54
C GLN A 53 1.82 23.95 16.26
N VAL A 54 0.80 23.88 15.38
CA VAL A 54 0.83 23.08 14.15
C VAL A 54 2.06 23.36 13.28
N ARG A 55 2.49 24.62 13.20
CA ARG A 55 3.69 25.03 12.44
C ARG A 55 5.00 24.41 12.94
N ARG A 56 5.05 23.94 14.19
CA ARG A 56 6.24 23.34 14.82
C ARG A 56 6.28 21.83 14.70
N LEU A 57 5.20 21.23 14.20
CA LEU A 57 5.10 19.80 13.98
C LEU A 57 5.81 19.38 12.68
N SER A 58 6.39 18.19 12.66
CA SER A 58 6.83 17.55 11.43
C SER A 58 5.66 17.31 10.48
N LEU A 59 5.94 17.07 9.21
CA LEU A 59 4.89 16.79 8.23
C LEU A 59 4.05 15.55 8.61
N GLY A 60 4.70 14.50 9.13
CA GLY A 60 4.02 13.29 9.60
C GLY A 60 3.15 13.52 10.83
N GLU A 61 3.66 14.25 11.84
CA GLU A 61 2.88 14.62 13.02
C GLU A 61 1.67 15.47 12.63
N ARG A 62 1.86 16.43 11.74
CA ARG A 62 0.79 17.29 11.24
C ARG A 62 -0.28 16.50 10.50
N MET A 63 0.09 15.58 9.61
CA MET A 63 -0.85 14.71 8.92
C MET A 63 -1.68 13.87 9.90
N LYS A 64 -1.07 13.37 10.95
CA LYS A 64 -1.79 12.66 12.03
C LYS A 64 -2.82 13.55 12.70
N MET A 65 -2.50 14.82 12.97
CA MET A 65 -3.47 15.80 13.53
C MET A 65 -4.62 16.10 12.56
N GLU A 66 -4.34 16.24 11.26
CA GLU A 66 -5.37 16.42 10.23
C GLU A 66 -6.35 15.22 10.19
N ILE A 67 -5.81 14.00 10.28
CA ILE A 67 -6.61 12.78 10.32
C ILE A 67 -7.47 12.73 11.59
N ILE A 68 -6.92 13.08 12.76
CA ILE A 68 -7.67 13.15 14.02
C ILE A 68 -8.83 14.14 13.87
N ALA A 69 -8.57 15.36 13.43
CA ALA A 69 -9.60 16.38 13.24
C ALA A 69 -10.74 15.91 12.33
N ALA A 70 -10.40 15.20 11.26
CA ALA A 70 -11.38 14.69 10.31
C ALA A 70 -12.19 13.50 10.84
N LEU A 71 -11.74 12.82 11.90
CA LEU A 71 -12.38 11.63 12.45
C LEU A 71 -13.15 11.87 13.78
N LEU A 72 -12.97 13.02 14.44
CA LEU A 72 -13.62 13.33 15.72
C LEU A 72 -15.14 13.18 15.68
N HIS A 73 -15.77 13.53 14.58
CA HIS A 73 -17.22 13.46 14.37
C HIS A 73 -17.69 12.12 13.77
N LYS A 74 -16.83 11.10 13.76
CA LYS A 74 -17.10 9.71 13.32
C LYS A 74 -17.80 9.65 11.94
N PRO A 75 -17.22 10.22 10.88
CA PRO A 75 -17.85 10.25 9.56
C PRO A 75 -18.00 8.85 8.99
N LYS A 76 -19.07 8.61 8.21
CA LYS A 76 -19.26 7.37 7.47
C LYS A 76 -18.31 7.24 6.28
N ILE A 77 -17.90 8.37 5.70
CA ILE A 77 -17.01 8.44 4.53
C ILE A 77 -15.95 9.51 4.80
N ILE A 78 -14.70 9.20 4.53
CA ILE A 78 -13.57 10.13 4.58
C ILE A 78 -12.80 10.07 3.26
N LEU A 79 -12.39 11.24 2.78
CA LEU A 79 -11.56 11.38 1.59
C LEU A 79 -10.15 11.75 2.04
N LEU A 80 -9.15 10.94 1.67
CA LEU A 80 -7.74 11.16 1.94
C LEU A 80 -7.02 11.38 0.61
N ASP A 81 -6.54 12.58 0.39
CA ASP A 81 -5.82 12.94 -0.83
C ASP A 81 -4.31 12.92 -0.56
N GLU A 82 -3.63 11.90 -1.09
CA GLU A 82 -2.19 11.66 -0.94
C GLU A 82 -1.71 11.69 0.54
N PRO A 83 -2.31 10.91 1.47
CA PRO A 83 -2.09 11.07 2.91
C PRO A 83 -0.68 10.71 3.38
N THR A 84 0.13 10.08 2.55
CA THR A 84 1.50 9.64 2.89
C THR A 84 2.57 10.40 2.12
N LEU A 85 2.18 11.35 1.27
CA LEU A 85 3.10 12.08 0.41
C LEU A 85 4.09 12.92 1.23
N GLY A 86 5.38 12.72 0.95
CA GLY A 86 6.47 13.47 1.60
C GLY A 86 6.74 13.08 3.05
N LEU A 87 6.06 12.05 3.57
CA LEU A 87 6.32 11.55 4.92
C LEU A 87 7.51 10.59 4.94
N ASP A 88 8.15 10.49 6.10
CA ASP A 88 9.13 9.45 6.37
C ASP A 88 8.47 8.06 6.42
N VAL A 89 9.29 7.00 6.26
CA VAL A 89 8.83 5.60 6.16
C VAL A 89 8.03 5.15 7.38
N ILE A 90 8.40 5.62 8.58
CA ILE A 90 7.75 5.26 9.85
C ILE A 90 6.36 5.90 9.91
N SER A 91 6.27 7.20 9.61
CA SER A 91 5.00 7.94 9.55
C SER A 91 4.05 7.36 8.50
N GLN A 92 4.55 7.02 7.31
CA GLN A 92 3.77 6.36 6.28
C GLN A 92 3.19 5.02 6.75
N ALA A 93 4.03 4.17 7.36
CA ALA A 93 3.61 2.86 7.88
C ALA A 93 2.51 3.01 8.94
N LYS A 94 2.68 3.98 9.86
CA LYS A 94 1.72 4.23 10.93
C LYS A 94 0.36 4.70 10.41
N ILE A 95 0.34 5.57 9.39
CA ILE A 95 -0.90 6.01 8.76
C ILE A 95 -1.60 4.86 8.04
N ARG A 96 -0.87 4.02 7.30
CA ARG A 96 -1.46 2.85 6.63
C ARG A 96 -2.08 1.86 7.62
N GLU A 97 -1.36 1.56 8.69
CA GLU A 97 -1.85 0.70 9.77
C GLU A 97 -3.11 1.28 10.41
N PHE A 98 -3.08 2.56 10.74
CA PHE A 98 -4.21 3.28 11.34
C PHE A 98 -5.46 3.21 10.46
N VAL A 99 -5.36 3.57 9.18
CA VAL A 99 -6.50 3.57 8.24
C VAL A 99 -7.13 2.19 8.15
N LYS A 100 -6.30 1.15 8.05
CA LYS A 100 -6.76 -0.24 7.97
C LYS A 100 -7.48 -0.67 9.25
N HIS A 101 -6.91 -0.37 10.40
CA HIS A 101 -7.49 -0.73 11.69
C HIS A 101 -8.78 0.04 11.97
N TYR A 102 -8.79 1.35 11.73
CA TYR A 102 -9.97 2.19 11.91
C TYR A 102 -11.14 1.75 11.02
N ASN A 103 -10.87 1.41 9.75
CA ASN A 103 -11.89 0.84 8.85
C ASN A 103 -12.46 -0.48 9.38
N GLN A 104 -11.63 -1.34 9.97
CA GLN A 104 -12.09 -2.62 10.54
C GLN A 104 -13.01 -2.43 11.75
N LEU A 105 -12.67 -1.49 12.63
CA LEU A 105 -13.43 -1.22 13.87
C LEU A 105 -14.72 -0.46 13.60
N TYR A 106 -14.64 0.66 12.88
CA TYR A 106 -15.74 1.61 12.74
C TYR A 106 -16.51 1.49 11.43
N LYS A 107 -16.04 0.63 10.50
CA LYS A 107 -16.63 0.45 9.17
C LYS A 107 -16.71 1.74 8.35
N THR A 108 -15.92 2.74 8.69
CA THR A 108 -15.79 3.99 7.93
C THR A 108 -15.23 3.70 6.55
N THR A 109 -15.86 4.23 5.51
CA THR A 109 -15.37 4.12 4.13
C THR A 109 -14.28 5.14 3.89
N PHE A 110 -13.09 4.69 3.52
CA PHE A 110 -11.98 5.55 3.09
C PHE A 110 -11.92 5.56 1.57
N VAL A 111 -11.94 6.75 0.98
CA VAL A 111 -11.60 6.97 -0.43
C VAL A 111 -10.23 7.65 -0.44
N ILE A 112 -9.24 6.97 -1.02
CA ILE A 112 -7.83 7.37 -0.92
C ILE A 112 -7.29 7.58 -2.32
N THR A 113 -6.64 8.73 -2.56
CA THR A 113 -5.76 8.90 -3.71
C THR A 113 -4.33 8.65 -3.27
N SER A 114 -3.56 7.94 -4.06
CA SER A 114 -2.11 7.80 -3.88
C SER A 114 -1.44 7.41 -5.19
N HIS A 115 -0.22 7.89 -5.37
CA HIS A 115 0.68 7.45 -6.43
C HIS A 115 1.72 6.44 -5.91
N TYR A 116 1.73 6.14 -4.61
CA TYR A 116 2.52 5.08 -4.01
C TYR A 116 1.74 3.76 -4.05
N THR A 117 2.24 2.81 -4.82
CA THR A 117 1.61 1.48 -4.94
C THR A 117 1.47 0.75 -3.62
N LYS A 118 2.42 0.95 -2.71
CA LYS A 118 2.39 0.36 -1.37
C LYS A 118 1.18 0.82 -0.56
N ASP A 119 0.79 2.08 -0.68
CA ASP A 119 -0.40 2.61 -0.01
C ASP A 119 -1.66 1.90 -0.50
N ILE A 120 -1.78 1.76 -1.82
CA ILE A 120 -2.91 1.07 -2.45
C ILE A 120 -2.95 -0.40 -2.03
N GLN A 121 -1.81 -1.08 -2.04
CA GLN A 121 -1.70 -2.49 -1.66
C GLN A 121 -2.11 -2.74 -0.20
N GLU A 122 -1.69 -1.88 0.71
CA GLU A 122 -1.89 -2.08 2.14
C GLU A 122 -3.24 -1.56 2.64
N MET A 123 -3.76 -0.45 2.08
CA MET A 123 -5.00 0.17 2.56
C MET A 123 -6.24 -0.17 1.74
N CYS A 124 -6.09 -0.47 0.43
CA CYS A 124 -7.23 -0.57 -0.48
C CYS A 124 -7.53 -2.01 -0.89
N LYS A 125 -8.79 -2.44 -0.75
CA LYS A 125 -9.26 -3.72 -1.31
C LYS A 125 -9.78 -3.57 -2.74
N ARG A 126 -10.39 -2.44 -3.06
CA ARG A 126 -10.94 -2.08 -4.37
C ARG A 126 -10.22 -0.84 -4.87
N VAL A 127 -9.92 -0.81 -6.15
CA VAL A 127 -9.26 0.31 -6.80
C VAL A 127 -10.06 0.75 -8.01
N PHE A 128 -10.05 2.05 -8.22
CA PHE A 128 -10.65 2.70 -9.36
C PHE A 128 -9.54 3.43 -10.13
N VAL A 129 -9.20 2.92 -11.31
CA VAL A 129 -8.09 3.48 -12.08
C VAL A 129 -8.61 4.45 -13.13
N LEU A 130 -8.08 5.67 -13.06
CA LEU A 130 -8.39 6.74 -14.00
C LEU A 130 -7.22 6.96 -14.97
N ASN A 131 -7.51 7.05 -16.26
CA ASN A 131 -6.55 7.45 -17.28
C ASN A 131 -7.19 8.41 -18.27
N LYS A 132 -6.56 9.57 -18.50
CA LYS A 132 -7.06 10.60 -19.45
C LYS A 132 -8.54 10.94 -19.24
N GLY A 133 -8.99 11.05 -17.98
CA GLY A 133 -10.36 11.36 -17.61
C GLY A 133 -11.38 10.23 -17.76
N ARG A 134 -10.93 9.02 -18.09
CA ARG A 134 -11.81 7.84 -18.22
C ARG A 134 -11.48 6.81 -17.16
N ALA A 135 -12.51 6.14 -16.64
CA ALA A 135 -12.33 4.96 -15.82
C ALA A 135 -11.89 3.80 -16.72
N ILE A 136 -10.73 3.20 -16.40
CA ILE A 136 -10.19 2.07 -17.16
C ILE A 136 -10.18 0.76 -16.36
N TYR A 137 -10.40 0.85 -15.06
CA TYR A 137 -10.56 -0.32 -14.20
C TYR A 137 -11.34 0.05 -12.95
N ASP A 138 -12.20 -0.85 -12.51
CA ASP A 138 -12.89 -0.81 -11.23
C ASP A 138 -12.97 -2.23 -10.66
N GLY A 139 -12.25 -2.49 -9.58
CA GLY A 139 -12.22 -3.83 -9.02
C GLY A 139 -11.13 -4.07 -7.97
N ASN A 140 -10.85 -5.34 -7.70
CA ASN A 140 -9.84 -5.74 -6.73
C ASN A 140 -8.42 -5.47 -7.24
N PHE A 141 -7.57 -4.85 -6.42
CA PHE A 141 -6.20 -4.49 -6.80
C PHE A 141 -5.34 -5.72 -7.16
N LYS A 142 -5.44 -6.80 -6.38
CA LYS A 142 -4.66 -8.02 -6.66
C LYS A 142 -5.07 -8.65 -8.00
N SER A 143 -6.37 -8.61 -8.33
CA SER A 143 -6.87 -9.09 -9.62
C SER A 143 -6.35 -8.24 -10.77
N LEU A 144 -6.31 -6.90 -10.60
CA LEU A 144 -5.71 -6.00 -11.59
C LEU A 144 -4.26 -6.40 -11.89
N ILE A 145 -3.43 -6.56 -10.85
CA ILE A 145 -2.01 -6.89 -11.02
C ILE A 145 -1.83 -8.23 -11.71
N ARG A 146 -2.61 -9.26 -11.34
CA ARG A 146 -2.56 -10.58 -11.97
C ARG A 146 -2.99 -10.56 -13.45
N ASN A 147 -3.98 -9.75 -13.78
CA ASN A 147 -4.44 -9.61 -15.17
C ASN A 147 -3.41 -8.91 -16.05
N ILE A 148 -2.70 -7.91 -15.50
CA ILE A 148 -1.66 -7.19 -16.24
C ILE A 148 -0.41 -8.06 -16.40
N ASN A 149 0.00 -8.75 -15.34
CA ASN A 149 1.20 -9.58 -15.33
C ASN A 149 0.96 -10.87 -14.56
N PRO A 150 0.58 -11.96 -15.25
CA PRO A 150 0.35 -13.26 -14.62
C PRO A 150 1.63 -13.99 -14.22
N LYS A 151 2.81 -13.41 -14.52
CA LYS A 151 4.09 -14.03 -14.20
C LYS A 151 4.42 -13.89 -12.71
N ARG A 152 5.05 -14.93 -12.17
CA ARG A 152 5.65 -14.93 -10.84
C ARG A 152 7.13 -15.27 -10.95
N LYS A 153 7.93 -14.86 -9.98
CA LYS A 153 9.34 -15.16 -9.92
C LYS A 153 9.58 -16.38 -9.03
N LEU A 154 10.20 -17.40 -9.58
CA LEU A 154 10.77 -18.52 -8.84
C LEU A 154 12.21 -18.18 -8.48
N ILE A 155 12.60 -18.41 -7.24
CA ILE A 155 13.98 -18.44 -6.77
C ILE A 155 14.23 -19.84 -6.26
N PHE A 156 15.10 -20.57 -6.93
CA PHE A 156 15.48 -21.94 -6.58
C PHE A 156 16.97 -21.97 -6.23
N GLU A 157 17.29 -22.32 -5.01
CA GLU A 157 18.66 -22.47 -4.56
C GLU A 157 19.03 -23.96 -4.54
N PHE A 158 19.97 -24.33 -5.40
CA PHE A 158 20.49 -25.71 -5.48
C PHE A 158 21.34 -26.05 -4.25
N LEU A 159 21.22 -27.28 -3.75
CA LEU A 159 22.09 -27.78 -2.69
C LEU A 159 23.54 -27.88 -3.20
N GLU A 160 23.73 -28.40 -4.41
CA GLU A 160 25.02 -28.48 -5.11
C GLU A 160 24.98 -27.65 -6.38
N THR A 161 26.16 -27.26 -6.91
CA THR A 161 26.22 -26.48 -8.15
C THR A 161 25.76 -27.37 -9.32
N PRO A 162 24.71 -26.95 -10.06
CA PRO A 162 24.24 -27.73 -11.20
C PRO A 162 25.23 -27.74 -12.37
N ASP A 163 25.14 -28.75 -13.23
CA ASP A 163 25.94 -28.82 -14.43
C ASP A 163 25.55 -27.76 -15.46
N ASP A 164 26.56 -27.16 -16.13
CA ASP A 164 26.33 -26.10 -17.11
C ASP A 164 25.49 -26.58 -18.32
N ASN A 165 25.59 -27.83 -18.73
CA ASN A 165 24.79 -28.38 -19.84
C ASN A 165 23.31 -28.52 -19.43
N TYR A 166 23.04 -28.96 -18.21
CA TYR A 166 21.68 -29.01 -17.65
C TYR A 166 21.04 -27.60 -17.60
N ILE A 167 21.79 -26.62 -17.15
CA ILE A 167 21.30 -25.22 -17.11
C ILE A 167 20.99 -24.70 -18.52
N LYS A 168 21.85 -24.98 -19.52
CA LYS A 168 21.61 -24.57 -20.92
C LYS A 168 20.38 -25.20 -21.52
N GLU A 169 20.05 -26.45 -21.17
CA GLU A 169 18.83 -27.12 -21.63
C GLU A 169 17.57 -26.44 -21.02
N ILE A 170 17.60 -26.14 -19.74
CA ILE A 170 16.48 -25.47 -19.07
C ILE A 170 16.32 -24.04 -19.61
N ASP A 171 17.41 -23.29 -19.80
CA ASP A 171 17.38 -21.90 -20.27
C ASP A 171 16.75 -21.79 -21.67
N LYS A 172 17.01 -22.76 -22.55
CA LYS A 172 16.37 -22.83 -23.88
C LYS A 172 14.84 -22.89 -23.80
N LYS A 173 14.30 -23.47 -22.73
CA LYS A 173 12.86 -23.67 -22.57
C LYS A 173 12.17 -22.59 -21.75
N PHE A 174 12.83 -22.07 -20.70
CA PHE A 174 12.19 -21.27 -19.67
C PHE A 174 12.78 -19.86 -19.46
N GLU A 175 13.78 -19.44 -20.21
CA GLU A 175 14.45 -18.13 -20.02
C GLU A 175 14.83 -17.89 -18.54
N ILE A 176 15.76 -18.66 -18.04
CA ILE A 176 16.21 -18.57 -16.65
C ILE A 176 17.43 -17.66 -16.49
N LYS A 177 17.67 -17.20 -15.27
CA LYS A 177 18.91 -16.57 -14.86
C LYS A 177 19.54 -17.38 -13.75
N ILE A 178 20.81 -17.69 -13.86
CA ILE A 178 21.55 -18.39 -12.81
C ILE A 178 22.71 -17.56 -12.31
N ASN A 179 22.90 -17.54 -11.01
CA ASN A 179 24.07 -17.00 -10.36
C ASN A 179 24.58 -18.01 -9.33
N LYS A 180 25.69 -18.69 -9.64
CA LYS A 180 26.23 -19.79 -8.85
C LYS A 180 25.18 -20.89 -8.64
N LYS A 181 24.64 -20.99 -7.42
CA LYS A 181 23.64 -21.98 -7.01
C LYS A 181 22.20 -21.44 -7.02
N ILE A 182 21.96 -20.19 -7.40
CA ILE A 182 20.63 -19.57 -7.36
C ILE A 182 20.12 -19.41 -8.78
N LEU A 183 19.06 -20.16 -9.11
CA LEU A 183 18.28 -20.01 -10.33
C LEU A 183 17.09 -19.08 -10.07
N THR A 184 16.86 -18.15 -10.98
CA THR A 184 15.69 -17.27 -10.97
C THR A 184 14.98 -17.34 -12.33
N ALA A 185 13.65 -17.47 -12.31
CA ALA A 185 12.82 -17.46 -13.50
C ALA A 185 11.55 -16.64 -13.24
N ALA A 186 11.11 -15.84 -14.23
CA ALA A 186 9.87 -15.06 -14.15
C ALA A 186 8.89 -15.56 -15.23
N LEU A 187 7.99 -16.46 -14.86
CA LEU A 187 7.15 -17.24 -15.76
C LEU A 187 5.68 -17.25 -15.29
N PRO A 188 4.73 -17.56 -16.20
CA PRO A 188 3.37 -17.89 -15.81
C PRO A 188 3.32 -19.09 -14.85
N GLU A 189 2.25 -19.21 -14.06
CA GLU A 189 2.12 -20.24 -13.03
C GLU A 189 2.24 -21.67 -13.57
N SER A 190 1.69 -21.93 -14.77
CA SER A 190 1.81 -23.23 -15.45
C SER A 190 3.27 -23.64 -15.69
N ASP A 191 4.02 -22.70 -16.24
CA ASP A 191 5.41 -22.92 -16.65
C ASP A 191 6.33 -23.02 -15.43
N LEU A 192 6.02 -22.26 -14.35
CA LEU A 192 6.71 -22.39 -13.08
C LEU A 192 6.52 -23.76 -12.43
N GLN A 193 5.31 -24.33 -12.52
CA GLN A 193 5.05 -25.68 -12.01
C GLN A 193 5.83 -26.74 -12.81
N GLU A 194 5.90 -26.58 -14.13
CA GLU A 194 6.67 -27.48 -14.98
C GLU A 194 8.17 -27.37 -14.70
N LEU A 195 8.69 -26.13 -14.63
CA LEU A 195 10.09 -25.88 -14.29
C LEU A 195 10.45 -26.47 -12.92
N LEU A 196 9.62 -26.24 -11.90
CA LEU A 196 9.87 -26.75 -10.57
C LEU A 196 9.89 -28.28 -10.51
N LYS A 197 8.99 -28.96 -11.26
CA LYS A 197 8.99 -30.42 -11.36
C LYS A 197 10.29 -30.94 -11.98
N LEU A 198 10.79 -30.29 -13.04
CA LEU A 198 12.06 -30.65 -13.67
C LEU A 198 13.22 -30.46 -12.69
N LEU A 199 13.32 -29.30 -12.02
CA LEU A 199 14.40 -29.01 -11.08
C LEU A 199 14.43 -30.01 -9.93
N LEU A 200 13.28 -30.34 -9.34
CA LEU A 200 13.18 -31.26 -8.20
C LEU A 200 13.36 -32.73 -8.56
N LYS A 201 13.19 -33.10 -9.85
CA LYS A 201 13.44 -34.45 -10.31
C LYS A 201 14.93 -34.79 -10.29
N ASP A 202 15.77 -33.83 -10.68
CA ASP A 202 17.18 -34.07 -10.97
C ASP A 202 18.10 -33.47 -9.87
N HIS A 203 17.59 -32.53 -9.04
CA HIS A 203 18.38 -31.83 -8.04
C HIS A 203 17.64 -31.67 -6.73
N SER A 204 18.41 -31.61 -5.63
CA SER A 204 17.91 -31.24 -4.31
C SER A 204 18.00 -29.71 -4.12
N ALA A 205 16.95 -29.12 -3.55
CA ALA A 205 16.90 -27.70 -3.22
C ALA A 205 17.39 -27.44 -1.80
N ASN A 206 18.19 -26.41 -1.62
CA ASN A 206 18.45 -25.83 -0.32
C ASN A 206 17.31 -24.89 0.10
N ASN A 207 16.79 -24.11 -0.85
CA ASN A 207 15.66 -23.21 -0.64
C ASN A 207 14.83 -23.05 -1.92
N ILE A 208 13.51 -22.89 -1.76
CA ILE A 208 12.57 -22.58 -2.85
C ILE A 208 11.69 -21.43 -2.39
N ASN A 209 11.68 -20.33 -3.14
CA ASN A 209 10.85 -19.19 -2.86
C ASN A 209 10.10 -18.71 -4.11
N PHE A 210 8.87 -18.22 -3.91
CA PHE A 210 8.06 -17.62 -4.96
C PHE A 210 7.77 -16.17 -4.58
N GLU A 211 8.15 -15.26 -5.45
CA GLU A 211 7.91 -13.83 -5.28
C GLU A 211 6.96 -13.32 -6.36
N ASP A 212 6.07 -12.41 -5.97
CA ASP A 212 5.33 -11.61 -6.95
C ASP A 212 6.30 -10.60 -7.58
N LEU A 213 6.11 -10.30 -8.87
CA LEU A 213 6.92 -9.30 -9.55
C LEU A 213 6.65 -7.90 -8.99
N PRO A 214 7.61 -6.97 -9.06
CA PRO A 214 7.43 -5.60 -8.61
C PRO A 214 6.19 -4.96 -9.24
N VAL A 215 5.29 -4.50 -8.40
CA VAL A 215 3.99 -3.93 -8.83
C VAL A 215 4.19 -2.64 -9.61
N ASP A 216 5.21 -1.84 -9.24
CA ASP A 216 5.50 -0.58 -9.89
C ASP A 216 5.83 -0.74 -11.38
N ASP A 217 6.62 -1.74 -11.74
CA ASP A 217 6.96 -2.05 -13.14
C ASP A 217 5.72 -2.55 -13.90
N THR A 218 4.89 -3.36 -13.25
CA THR A 218 3.64 -3.87 -13.81
C THR A 218 2.67 -2.71 -14.12
N LEU A 219 2.48 -1.80 -13.17
CA LEU A 219 1.62 -0.64 -13.37
C LEU A 219 2.17 0.36 -14.38
N ARG A 220 3.49 0.56 -14.45
CA ARG A 220 4.11 1.40 -15.47
C ARG A 220 3.76 0.92 -16.88
N ASN A 221 3.88 -0.39 -17.13
CA ASN A 221 3.52 -1.00 -18.40
C ASN A 221 2.02 -0.86 -18.70
N PHE A 222 1.17 -0.99 -17.69
CA PHE A 222 -0.28 -0.78 -17.81
C PHE A 222 -0.64 0.64 -18.24
N PHE A 223 -0.05 1.67 -17.59
CA PHE A 223 -0.32 3.06 -17.93
C PHE A 223 0.24 3.48 -19.30
N GLN A 224 1.31 2.82 -19.77
CA GLN A 224 1.84 3.05 -21.12
C GLN A 224 0.95 2.46 -22.22
N ASN A 225 0.29 1.34 -21.96
CA ASN A 225 -0.52 0.60 -22.93
C ASN A 225 -1.87 0.17 -22.33
N PRO A 226 -2.72 1.11 -21.87
CA PRO A 226 -3.95 0.76 -21.17
C PRO A 226 -4.93 -0.04 -22.03
N ASP A 227 -5.02 0.26 -23.33
CA ASP A 227 -5.96 -0.39 -24.26
C ASP A 227 -5.75 -1.91 -24.39
N LYS A 228 -4.55 -2.41 -24.05
CA LYS A 228 -4.24 -3.84 -24.07
C LYS A 228 -4.91 -4.61 -22.91
N TYR A 229 -5.31 -3.92 -21.85
CA TYR A 229 -5.75 -4.50 -20.59
C TYR A 229 -7.17 -4.08 -20.18
N ILE A 230 -7.83 -3.22 -20.99
CA ILE A 230 -9.20 -2.79 -20.72
C ILE A 230 -10.14 -3.97 -21.03
N THR A 231 -10.70 -4.54 -19.99
CA THR A 231 -11.90 -5.39 -20.06
C THR A 231 -12.97 -4.67 -19.23
N ILE A 232 -13.69 -3.74 -19.85
CA ILE A 232 -14.94 -3.18 -19.32
C ILE A 232 -16.09 -3.95 -19.91
#